data_80fb6fc352babd492a4f3daddedf4089
#
_entry.id   80fb6fc352babd492a4f3daddedf4089
#
_cell.length_a   1.000
_cell.length_b   1.000
_cell.length_c   1.000
_cell.angle_alpha   90.00
_cell.angle_beta   90.00
_cell.angle_gamma   90.00
#
_symmetry.space_group_name_H-M   'P 1'
#
loop_
_entity.id
_entity.type
_entity.pdbx_description
1 polymer ?
#
loop_
_entity_poly.entity_id
_entity_poly.type
_entity_poly.pdbx_seq_one_letter_code
_entity_poly.pdbx_strand_id
1 'polypeptide(L)'
;MTTASTTPNSDTSNLHEVAPDDPIRERIRQAAQNVREQTPLAQSFTNFVTINLVANAQLAAGGTAAMSFLPNDVTSLASSCGATYINVGTLLPFYRDALQEISEHLSRHGCKWVLDPVAAGVGVARTEILKGFKDYPPTVIRANASEALVLHDMWQLGDAAGTDEHNGPAGVEAADSVDAAITAATDLAAYLALHSPTHTGAVAVSGEVDLVTDGRLVYRLPGGSAMMTKITGAGCSLGGVTATYLAVADPLVAS
;
A
#
# COMPACT_ATOMS: atom_id res chain seq x y z
N MET A 1 -18.97 -0.67 -44.54
CA MET A 1 -18.43 0.38 -43.63
C MET A 1 -18.01 -0.32 -42.35
N THR A 2 -16.74 -0.59 -42.24
CA THR A 2 -16.15 -1.35 -41.12
C THR A 2 -15.70 -0.33 -40.06
N THR A 3 -16.39 -0.31 -38.94
CA THR A 3 -16.00 0.54 -37.81
C THR A 3 -14.81 -0.09 -37.11
N ALA A 4 -13.66 0.56 -37.18
CA ALA A 4 -12.49 0.20 -36.43
C ALA A 4 -12.72 0.52 -34.94
N SER A 5 -12.66 -0.52 -34.11
CA SER A 5 -12.62 -0.43 -32.66
C SER A 5 -11.23 0.12 -32.27
N THR A 6 -11.18 1.36 -31.83
CA THR A 6 -9.98 1.90 -31.17
C THR A 6 -9.98 1.43 -29.72
N THR A 7 -9.17 0.42 -29.43
CA THR A 7 -8.75 0.08 -28.07
C THR A 7 -8.01 1.29 -27.45
N PRO A 8 -8.28 1.67 -26.19
CA PRO A 8 -7.51 2.73 -25.54
C PRO A 8 -6.07 2.25 -25.40
N ASN A 9 -5.16 3.08 -25.86
CA ASN A 9 -3.72 2.88 -25.78
C ASN A 9 -3.30 3.07 -24.30
N SER A 10 -3.18 1.98 -23.55
CA SER A 10 -2.54 2.03 -22.25
C SER A 10 -1.09 2.43 -22.49
N ASP A 11 -0.69 3.58 -21.99
CA ASP A 11 0.68 4.07 -22.11
C ASP A 11 1.60 3.15 -21.29
N THR A 12 2.14 2.13 -21.94
CA THR A 12 3.08 1.15 -21.36
C THR A 12 4.54 1.63 -21.42
N SER A 13 4.76 2.90 -21.79
CA SER A 13 6.11 3.47 -21.98
C SER A 13 6.97 3.47 -20.69
N ASN A 14 6.35 3.34 -19.52
CA ASN A 14 7.02 3.35 -18.22
C ASN A 14 7.26 1.95 -17.62
N LEU A 15 6.89 0.87 -18.33
CA LEU A 15 7.16 -0.49 -17.87
C LEU A 15 8.67 -0.76 -17.92
N HIS A 16 9.25 -1.08 -16.77
CA HIS A 16 10.66 -1.39 -16.63
C HIS A 16 10.86 -2.90 -16.48
N GLU A 17 11.59 -3.50 -17.41
CA GLU A 17 11.99 -4.88 -17.31
C GLU A 17 13.28 -4.99 -16.51
N VAL A 18 13.24 -5.77 -15.43
CA VAL A 18 14.39 -5.92 -14.51
C VAL A 18 15.42 -6.88 -15.09
N ALA A 19 16.45 -6.34 -15.72
CA ALA A 19 17.58 -7.10 -16.22
C ALA A 19 18.37 -7.81 -15.08
N PRO A 20 19.15 -8.84 -15.38
CA PRO A 20 19.95 -9.54 -14.36
C PRO A 20 20.92 -8.64 -13.59
N ASP A 21 21.40 -7.57 -14.21
CA ASP A 21 22.34 -6.58 -13.68
C ASP A 21 21.66 -5.28 -13.24
N ASP A 22 20.33 -5.23 -13.19
CA ASP A 22 19.58 -4.05 -12.75
C ASP A 22 19.97 -3.66 -11.31
N PRO A 23 20.29 -2.38 -11.07
CA PRO A 23 20.68 -1.90 -9.75
C PRO A 23 19.63 -2.12 -8.65
N ILE A 24 18.34 -2.27 -9.01
CA ILE A 24 17.27 -2.54 -8.04
C ILE A 24 17.54 -3.86 -7.28
N ARG A 25 18.13 -4.86 -7.94
CA ARG A 25 18.44 -6.15 -7.31
C ARG A 25 19.44 -6.03 -6.18
N GLU A 26 20.43 -5.15 -6.33
CA GLU A 26 21.40 -4.87 -5.26
C GLU A 26 20.74 -4.13 -4.10
N ARG A 27 19.90 -3.14 -4.39
CA ARG A 27 19.15 -2.40 -3.38
C ARG A 27 18.24 -3.33 -2.56
N ILE A 28 17.55 -4.29 -3.22
CA ILE A 28 16.73 -5.30 -2.54
C ILE A 28 17.59 -6.20 -1.64
N ARG A 29 18.76 -6.67 -2.13
CA ARG A 29 19.69 -7.47 -1.31
C ARG A 29 20.17 -6.71 -0.09
N GLN A 30 20.53 -5.43 -0.26
CA GLN A 30 20.95 -4.57 0.83
C GLN A 30 19.82 -4.34 1.83
N ALA A 31 18.59 -4.13 1.39
CA ALA A 31 17.43 -4.00 2.26
C ALA A 31 17.21 -5.26 3.11
N ALA A 32 17.30 -6.45 2.48
CA ALA A 32 17.18 -7.72 3.20
C ALA A 32 18.32 -7.93 4.21
N GLN A 33 19.53 -7.49 3.92
CA GLN A 33 20.63 -7.51 4.87
C GLN A 33 20.39 -6.52 6.01
N ASN A 34 19.98 -5.30 5.73
CA ASN A 34 19.69 -4.28 6.73
C ASN A 34 18.62 -4.75 7.72
N VAL A 35 17.53 -5.40 7.24
CA VAL A 35 16.50 -5.95 8.12
C VAL A 35 17.09 -6.98 9.08
N ARG A 36 17.93 -7.90 8.59
CA ARG A 36 18.57 -8.93 9.43
C ARG A 36 19.54 -8.37 10.47
N GLU A 37 20.28 -7.33 10.11
CA GLU A 37 21.29 -6.71 10.98
C GLU A 37 20.69 -5.76 12.01
N GLN A 38 19.65 -5.00 11.61
CA GLN A 38 19.07 -3.95 12.44
C GLN A 38 17.84 -4.41 13.24
N THR A 39 17.20 -5.51 12.83
CA THR A 39 15.95 -6.02 13.45
C THR A 39 14.94 -4.89 13.70
N PRO A 40 14.52 -4.14 12.65
CA PRO A 40 13.76 -2.92 12.81
C PRO A 40 12.40 -3.17 13.47
N LEU A 41 11.98 -2.24 14.31
CA LEU A 41 10.63 -2.25 14.87
C LEU A 41 9.67 -1.64 13.86
N ALA A 42 8.65 -2.41 13.47
CA ALA A 42 7.49 -1.94 12.73
C ALA A 42 6.24 -2.12 13.58
N GLN A 43 5.53 -1.04 13.88
CA GLN A 43 4.27 -1.14 14.59
C GLN A 43 3.10 -1.31 13.62
N SER A 44 2.00 -1.89 14.09
CA SER A 44 0.81 -2.14 13.27
C SER A 44 -0.46 -1.77 14.00
N PHE A 45 -1.27 -0.95 13.34
CA PHE A 45 -2.68 -0.77 13.59
C PHE A 45 -3.42 -1.58 12.52
N THR A 46 -3.78 -2.81 12.83
CA THR A 46 -4.31 -3.75 11.84
C THR A 46 -5.63 -4.39 12.30
N ASN A 47 -6.26 -5.18 11.45
CA ASN A 47 -7.55 -5.78 11.74
C ASN A 47 -7.44 -7.04 12.61
N PHE A 48 -8.52 -7.33 13.35
CA PHE A 48 -8.57 -8.44 14.33
C PHE A 48 -8.48 -9.82 13.70
N VAL A 49 -8.89 -9.96 12.44
CA VAL A 49 -8.90 -11.27 11.78
C VAL A 49 -7.48 -11.75 11.49
N THR A 50 -6.57 -10.80 11.22
CA THR A 50 -5.25 -11.10 10.69
C THR A 50 -4.10 -10.65 11.58
N ILE A 51 -4.36 -10.00 12.71
CA ILE A 51 -3.34 -9.41 13.59
C ILE A 51 -2.21 -10.38 13.96
N ASN A 52 -2.53 -11.63 14.28
CA ASN A 52 -1.54 -12.65 14.62
C ASN A 52 -0.66 -13.01 13.42
N LEU A 53 -1.26 -13.16 12.23
CA LEU A 53 -0.51 -13.45 11.01
C LEU A 53 0.41 -12.29 10.63
N VAL A 54 -0.06 -11.05 10.75
CA VAL A 54 0.75 -9.85 10.50
C VAL A 54 1.96 -9.81 11.42
N ALA A 55 1.76 -9.97 12.73
CA ALA A 55 2.84 -9.99 13.71
C ALA A 55 3.89 -11.07 13.39
N ASN A 56 3.44 -12.30 13.12
CA ASN A 56 4.34 -13.41 12.79
C ASN A 56 5.07 -13.19 11.47
N ALA A 57 4.44 -12.56 10.47
CA ALA A 57 5.08 -12.24 9.20
C ALA A 57 6.19 -11.19 9.37
N GLN A 58 5.97 -10.15 10.19
CA GLN A 58 6.99 -9.15 10.52
C GLN A 58 8.19 -9.79 11.24
N LEU A 59 7.94 -10.67 12.22
CA LEU A 59 9.00 -11.40 12.92
C LEU A 59 9.74 -12.34 11.97
N ALA A 60 9.04 -13.09 11.13
CA ALA A 60 9.64 -14.01 10.16
C ALA A 60 10.47 -13.28 9.09
N ALA A 61 10.11 -12.05 8.74
CA ALA A 61 10.89 -11.20 7.85
C ALA A 61 12.19 -10.67 8.49
N GLY A 62 12.36 -10.83 9.80
CA GLY A 62 13.54 -10.40 10.55
C GLY A 62 13.39 -9.08 11.32
N GLY A 63 12.18 -8.53 11.38
CA GLY A 63 11.87 -7.34 12.18
C GLY A 63 11.36 -7.67 13.59
N THR A 64 10.94 -6.62 14.28
CA THR A 64 10.20 -6.68 15.54
C THR A 64 8.83 -6.07 15.35
N ALA A 65 7.80 -6.68 15.93
CA ALA A 65 6.41 -6.26 15.75
C ALA A 65 5.83 -5.67 17.04
N ALA A 66 5.12 -4.54 16.92
CA ALA A 66 4.28 -4.00 17.96
C ALA A 66 2.86 -3.81 17.43
N MET A 67 1.86 -4.20 18.22
CA MET A 67 0.44 -4.15 17.83
C MET A 67 -0.32 -3.30 18.85
N SER A 68 -1.00 -2.24 18.38
CA SER A 68 -1.92 -1.47 19.23
C SER A 68 -3.09 -0.93 18.43
N PHE A 69 -4.21 -0.73 19.13
CA PHE A 69 -5.41 -0.06 18.64
C PHE A 69 -5.68 1.27 19.37
N LEU A 70 -4.79 1.64 20.27
CA LEU A 70 -4.90 2.89 21.02
C LEU A 70 -4.09 3.99 20.31
N PRO A 71 -4.69 5.13 19.96
CA PRO A 71 -3.98 6.21 19.28
C PRO A 71 -2.72 6.65 20.03
N ASN A 72 -2.83 6.83 21.35
CA ASN A 72 -1.70 7.26 22.18
C ASN A 72 -0.53 6.27 22.19
N ASP A 73 -0.78 4.96 22.12
CA ASP A 73 0.27 3.96 22.02
C ASP A 73 0.99 4.10 20.69
N VAL A 74 0.20 4.19 19.60
CA VAL A 74 0.75 4.29 18.24
C VAL A 74 1.56 5.57 18.07
N THR A 75 1.04 6.71 18.51
CA THR A 75 1.74 8.00 18.38
C THR A 75 2.96 8.09 19.28
N SER A 76 2.91 7.53 20.49
CA SER A 76 4.08 7.50 21.40
C SER A 76 5.21 6.64 20.86
N LEU A 77 4.88 5.53 20.17
CA LEU A 77 5.88 4.63 19.61
C LEU A 77 6.39 5.09 18.25
N ALA A 78 5.66 5.95 17.55
CA ALA A 78 5.93 6.36 16.16
C ALA A 78 7.34 6.91 15.94
N SER A 79 7.88 7.67 16.91
CA SER A 79 9.24 8.24 16.84
C SER A 79 10.35 7.21 17.04
N SER A 80 10.04 6.06 17.66
CA SER A 80 10.98 5.00 17.97
C SER A 80 10.88 3.81 17.02
N CYS A 81 9.78 3.67 16.29
CA CYS A 81 9.64 2.65 15.27
C CYS A 81 10.11 3.14 13.90
N GLY A 82 10.57 2.21 13.06
CA GLY A 82 11.03 2.55 11.72
C GLY A 82 9.91 2.85 10.74
N ALA A 83 8.74 2.23 10.92
CA ALA A 83 7.53 2.49 10.15
C ALA A 83 6.27 1.98 10.88
N THR A 84 5.11 2.54 10.50
CA THR A 84 3.79 2.13 10.98
C THR A 84 2.99 1.50 9.85
N TYR A 85 2.34 0.37 10.10
CA TYR A 85 1.38 -0.25 9.19
C TYR A 85 -0.05 0.04 9.64
N ILE A 86 -0.89 0.55 8.76
CA ILE A 86 -2.31 0.84 9.01
C ILE A 86 -3.16 0.06 8.01
N ASN A 87 -4.06 -0.79 8.54
CA ASN A 87 -4.98 -1.61 7.76
C ASN A 87 -6.43 -1.32 8.20
N VAL A 88 -7.28 -0.96 7.25
CA VAL A 88 -8.68 -0.58 7.51
C VAL A 88 -9.69 -1.72 7.28
N GLY A 89 -9.27 -2.97 7.43
CA GLY A 89 -10.11 -4.14 7.17
C GLY A 89 -11.30 -4.24 8.12
N THR A 90 -11.07 -4.52 9.39
CA THR A 90 -12.11 -4.63 10.40
C THR A 90 -12.16 -3.36 11.24
N LEU A 91 -13.17 -2.51 11.00
CA LEU A 91 -13.30 -1.22 11.68
C LEU A 91 -14.23 -1.32 12.88
N LEU A 92 -13.83 -0.68 13.98
CA LEU A 92 -14.68 -0.38 15.13
C LEU A 92 -15.12 1.09 15.09
N PRO A 93 -16.24 1.46 15.75
CA PRO A 93 -16.79 2.80 15.68
C PRO A 93 -15.80 3.93 16.03
N PHE A 94 -14.88 3.69 16.96
CA PHE A 94 -13.90 4.69 17.38
C PHE A 94 -12.68 4.84 16.43
N TYR A 95 -12.52 3.97 15.42
CA TYR A 95 -11.37 4.02 14.51
C TYR A 95 -11.37 5.24 13.61
N ARG A 96 -12.53 5.83 13.34
CA ARG A 96 -12.61 7.02 12.51
C ARG A 96 -11.72 8.14 13.07
N ASP A 97 -11.94 8.51 14.33
CA ASP A 97 -11.21 9.60 14.98
C ASP A 97 -9.77 9.17 15.30
N ALA A 98 -9.58 7.93 15.73
CA ALA A 98 -8.29 7.35 16.04
C ALA A 98 -7.33 7.37 14.81
N LEU A 99 -7.82 6.94 13.65
CA LEU A 99 -6.99 6.87 12.44
C LEU A 99 -6.68 8.24 11.86
N GLN A 100 -7.60 9.22 12.02
CA GLN A 100 -7.34 10.60 11.66
C GLN A 100 -6.24 11.20 12.55
N GLU A 101 -6.34 11.05 13.88
CA GLU A 101 -5.33 11.49 14.83
C GLU A 101 -3.94 10.86 14.54
N ILE A 102 -3.91 9.55 14.29
CA ILE A 102 -2.67 8.83 14.00
C ILE A 102 -2.03 9.34 12.70
N SER A 103 -2.79 9.44 11.60
CA SER A 103 -2.24 9.86 10.31
C SER A 103 -1.71 11.29 10.34
N GLU A 104 -2.43 12.20 11.01
CA GLU A 104 -1.98 13.57 11.24
C GLU A 104 -0.68 13.61 12.05
N HIS A 105 -0.58 12.82 13.12
CA HIS A 105 0.63 12.74 13.95
C HIS A 105 1.82 12.22 13.13
N LEU A 106 1.65 11.10 12.39
CA LEU A 106 2.69 10.52 11.56
C LEU A 106 3.20 11.51 10.51
N SER A 107 2.29 12.23 9.86
CA SER A 107 2.64 13.25 8.87
C SER A 107 3.44 14.40 9.49
N ARG A 108 2.97 14.97 10.60
CA ARG A 108 3.63 16.10 11.25
C ARG A 108 5.02 15.79 11.80
N HIS A 109 5.28 14.53 12.12
CA HIS A 109 6.57 14.09 12.68
C HIS A 109 7.48 13.41 11.67
N GLY A 110 7.12 13.40 10.38
CA GLY A 110 7.93 12.80 9.33
C GLY A 110 8.04 11.27 9.44
N CYS A 111 7.07 10.61 10.08
CA CYS A 111 7.08 9.18 10.31
C CYS A 111 6.61 8.43 9.08
N LYS A 112 7.35 7.40 8.65
CA LYS A 112 6.97 6.54 7.53
C LYS A 112 5.80 5.65 7.91
N TRP A 113 4.87 5.44 6.96
CA TRP A 113 3.80 4.49 7.18
C TRP A 113 3.26 3.87 5.89
N VAL A 114 2.66 2.70 6.04
CA VAL A 114 2.05 1.88 4.97
C VAL A 114 0.55 1.85 5.19
N LEU A 115 -0.22 2.16 4.15
CA LEU A 115 -1.67 2.01 4.11
C LEU A 115 -2.04 0.72 3.36
N ASP A 116 -2.91 -0.07 3.98
CA ASP A 116 -3.62 -1.18 3.33
C ASP A 116 -5.13 -0.84 3.33
N PRO A 117 -5.68 -0.34 2.19
CA PRO A 117 -7.02 0.19 2.10
C PRO A 117 -8.07 -0.91 1.92
N VAL A 118 -7.97 -1.97 2.71
CA VAL A 118 -8.83 -3.17 2.61
C VAL A 118 -10.29 -2.82 2.41
N ALA A 119 -10.89 -3.37 1.36
CA ALA A 119 -12.29 -3.16 0.99
C ALA A 119 -12.63 -1.68 0.75
N ALA A 120 -11.74 -0.93 0.13
CA ALA A 120 -12.01 0.44 -0.31
C ALA A 120 -13.33 0.51 -1.09
N GLY A 121 -14.13 1.55 -0.83
CA GLY A 121 -15.47 1.72 -1.40
C GLY A 121 -16.60 1.03 -0.62
N VAL A 122 -16.29 0.17 0.34
CA VAL A 122 -17.30 -0.53 1.14
C VAL A 122 -17.63 0.26 2.43
N GLY A 123 -18.85 0.78 2.50
CA GLY A 123 -19.39 1.44 3.69
C GLY A 123 -18.92 2.88 3.90
N VAL A 124 -19.77 3.67 4.53
CA VAL A 124 -19.57 5.12 4.70
C VAL A 124 -18.34 5.42 5.58
N ALA A 125 -18.24 4.78 6.74
CA ALA A 125 -17.16 5.07 7.70
C ALA A 125 -15.76 4.79 7.10
N ARG A 126 -15.60 3.66 6.37
CA ARG A 126 -14.33 3.36 5.70
C ARG A 126 -14.00 4.38 4.62
N THR A 127 -14.99 4.74 3.81
CA THR A 127 -14.83 5.76 2.77
C THR A 127 -14.40 7.11 3.35
N GLU A 128 -14.98 7.53 4.47
CA GLU A 128 -14.61 8.79 5.15
C GLU A 128 -13.18 8.74 5.69
N ILE A 129 -12.78 7.62 6.31
CA ILE A 129 -11.40 7.40 6.79
C ILE A 129 -10.41 7.48 5.62
N LEU A 130 -10.67 6.73 4.55
CA LEU A 130 -9.78 6.68 3.38
C LEU A 130 -9.67 8.03 2.67
N LYS A 131 -10.77 8.79 2.58
CA LYS A 131 -10.74 10.17 2.07
C LYS A 131 -9.89 11.10 2.95
N GLY A 132 -9.98 10.96 4.27
CA GLY A 132 -9.20 11.76 5.21
C GLY A 132 -7.69 11.52 5.12
N PHE A 133 -7.27 10.35 4.71
CA PHE A 133 -5.84 10.06 4.50
C PHE A 133 -5.22 10.82 3.31
N LYS A 134 -6.02 11.44 2.45
CA LYS A 134 -5.48 12.33 1.41
C LYS A 134 -4.76 13.53 2.01
N ASP A 135 -5.25 14.09 3.12
CA ASP A 135 -4.65 15.26 3.77
C ASP A 135 -3.33 14.91 4.48
N TYR A 136 -3.19 13.66 4.93
CA TYR A 136 -2.03 13.13 5.64
C TYR A 136 -1.61 11.78 5.05
N PRO A 137 -1.12 11.75 3.78
CA PRO A 137 -0.99 10.51 3.05
C PRO A 137 0.15 9.61 3.54
N PRO A 138 0.07 8.29 3.26
CA PRO A 138 1.12 7.33 3.61
C PRO A 138 2.40 7.55 2.81
N THR A 139 3.45 6.84 3.21
CA THR A 139 4.66 6.68 2.42
C THR A 139 4.49 5.57 1.37
N VAL A 140 3.74 4.53 1.71
CA VAL A 140 3.44 3.41 0.81
C VAL A 140 1.96 3.06 0.88
N ILE A 141 1.36 2.77 -0.27
CA ILE A 141 0.06 2.11 -0.37
C ILE A 141 0.30 0.67 -0.86
N ARG A 142 -0.23 -0.29 -0.13
CA ARG A 142 -0.31 -1.68 -0.54
C ARG A 142 -1.78 -2.04 -0.76
N ALA A 143 -2.18 -2.39 -1.98
CA ALA A 143 -3.57 -2.61 -2.36
C ALA A 143 -3.70 -3.79 -3.33
N ASN A 144 -4.92 -4.23 -3.63
CA ASN A 144 -5.22 -4.94 -4.87
C ASN A 144 -5.66 -3.94 -5.97
N ALA A 145 -5.90 -4.42 -7.19
CA ALA A 145 -6.24 -3.55 -8.32
C ALA A 145 -7.52 -2.74 -8.07
N SER A 146 -8.60 -3.38 -7.60
CA SER A 146 -9.86 -2.70 -7.30
C SER A 146 -9.72 -1.66 -6.19
N GLU A 147 -8.95 -1.97 -5.14
CA GLU A 147 -8.71 -1.03 -4.04
C GLU A 147 -7.90 0.19 -4.50
N ALA A 148 -6.90 -0.01 -5.37
CA ALA A 148 -6.10 1.08 -5.93
C ALA A 148 -6.94 2.01 -6.81
N LEU A 149 -7.77 1.47 -7.70
CA LEU A 149 -8.69 2.24 -8.54
C LEU A 149 -9.67 3.05 -7.71
N VAL A 150 -10.34 2.42 -6.75
CA VAL A 150 -11.31 3.10 -5.88
C VAL A 150 -10.65 4.18 -5.03
N LEU A 151 -9.44 3.96 -4.51
CA LEU A 151 -8.72 4.96 -3.73
C LEU A 151 -8.29 6.16 -4.58
N HIS A 152 -7.83 5.91 -5.81
CA HIS A 152 -7.50 6.94 -6.80
C HIS A 152 -8.71 7.86 -7.07
N ASP A 153 -9.88 7.27 -7.33
CA ASP A 153 -11.12 8.01 -7.55
C ASP A 153 -11.54 8.79 -6.31
N MET A 154 -11.46 8.17 -5.12
CA MET A 154 -11.77 8.84 -3.85
C MET A 154 -10.89 10.08 -3.61
N TRP A 155 -9.63 10.02 -4.01
CA TRP A 155 -8.68 11.12 -3.85
C TRP A 155 -8.74 12.10 -5.02
N GLN A 156 -9.56 11.83 -6.05
CA GLN A 156 -9.73 12.67 -7.23
C GLN A 156 -8.37 13.03 -7.85
N LEU A 157 -7.58 12.00 -8.16
CA LEU A 157 -6.30 12.13 -8.85
C LEU A 157 -6.51 11.90 -10.35
N GLY A 158 -5.68 12.52 -11.18
CA GLY A 158 -5.81 12.49 -12.64
C GLY A 158 -6.80 13.52 -13.19
N ASP A 159 -6.86 13.64 -14.50
CA ASP A 159 -7.79 14.54 -15.20
C ASP A 159 -9.21 14.00 -15.07
N ALA A 160 -10.10 14.81 -14.50
CA ALA A 160 -11.51 14.47 -14.25
C ALA A 160 -12.36 14.44 -15.54
N ALA A 161 -11.92 13.71 -16.55
CA ALA A 161 -12.64 13.55 -17.83
C ALA A 161 -12.96 12.09 -18.09
N GLY A 162 -14.10 11.63 -17.59
CA GLY A 162 -14.73 10.39 -18.01
C GLY A 162 -14.81 9.31 -16.94
N THR A 163 -15.59 9.57 -15.93
CA THR A 163 -16.02 8.54 -15.00
C THR A 163 -17.11 7.69 -15.62
N ASP A 164 -16.75 6.55 -16.17
CA ASP A 164 -17.68 5.44 -16.07
C ASP A 164 -17.69 5.02 -14.61
N GLU A 165 -18.86 5.12 -13.98
CA GLU A 165 -19.08 4.71 -12.59
C GLU A 165 -18.54 3.28 -12.41
N HIS A 166 -17.45 3.12 -11.65
CA HIS A 166 -17.08 1.82 -11.12
C HIS A 166 -18.15 1.42 -10.11
N ASN A 167 -19.24 0.87 -10.65
CA ASN A 167 -20.41 0.42 -9.90
C ASN A 167 -20.11 -0.93 -9.25
N GLY A 168 -19.86 -0.89 -7.99
CA GLY A 168 -20.00 -2.05 -7.11
C GLY A 168 -18.89 -2.19 -6.10
N PRO A 169 -19.24 -2.65 -4.89
CA PRO A 169 -18.23 -3.13 -3.97
C PRO A 169 -17.62 -4.39 -4.59
N ALA A 170 -16.46 -4.25 -5.21
CA ALA A 170 -15.63 -5.42 -5.47
C ALA A 170 -15.41 -6.08 -4.12
N GLY A 171 -15.78 -7.34 -4.00
CA GLY A 171 -15.48 -8.12 -2.80
C GLY A 171 -13.98 -8.05 -2.50
N VAL A 172 -13.55 -8.64 -1.41
CA VAL A 172 -12.13 -8.71 -1.01
C VAL A 172 -11.26 -9.39 -2.10
N GLU A 173 -11.89 -10.04 -3.08
CA GLU A 173 -11.26 -10.60 -4.28
C GLU A 173 -11.21 -9.54 -5.38
N ALA A 174 -10.00 -9.30 -5.90
CA ALA A 174 -9.77 -8.34 -6.97
C ALA A 174 -10.55 -8.73 -8.24
N ALA A 175 -11.55 -7.92 -8.61
CA ALA A 175 -12.32 -8.11 -9.84
C ALA A 175 -11.58 -7.56 -11.08
N ASP A 176 -10.66 -6.61 -10.86
CA ASP A 176 -9.93 -5.92 -11.91
C ASP A 176 -8.52 -6.48 -12.10
N SER A 177 -8.00 -6.40 -13.32
CA SER A 177 -6.61 -6.79 -13.58
C SER A 177 -5.63 -5.75 -13.02
N VAL A 178 -4.43 -6.18 -12.65
CA VAL A 178 -3.37 -5.28 -12.21
C VAL A 178 -3.01 -4.25 -13.28
N ASP A 179 -3.07 -4.63 -14.55
CA ASP A 179 -2.79 -3.74 -15.67
C ASP A 179 -3.80 -2.59 -15.79
N ALA A 180 -5.06 -2.83 -15.41
CA ALA A 180 -6.07 -1.77 -15.35
C ALA A 180 -5.75 -0.72 -14.27
N ALA A 181 -4.99 -1.09 -13.24
CA ALA A 181 -4.62 -0.20 -12.14
C ALA A 181 -3.29 0.54 -12.35
N ILE A 182 -2.56 0.35 -13.47
CA ILE A 182 -1.25 0.98 -13.70
C ILE A 182 -1.33 2.51 -13.56
N THR A 183 -2.25 3.14 -14.26
CA THR A 183 -2.41 4.61 -14.22
C THR A 183 -2.75 5.07 -12.81
N ALA A 184 -3.75 4.45 -12.17
CA ALA A 184 -4.16 4.80 -10.82
C ALA A 184 -3.02 4.63 -9.80
N ALA A 185 -2.26 3.54 -9.88
CA ALA A 185 -1.11 3.29 -9.01
C ALA A 185 -0.01 4.33 -9.24
N THR A 186 0.25 4.71 -10.49
CA THR A 186 1.27 5.71 -10.85
C THR A 186 0.88 7.10 -10.33
N ASP A 187 -0.38 7.51 -10.49
CA ASP A 187 -0.89 8.80 -10.01
C ASP A 187 -0.88 8.85 -8.47
N LEU A 188 -1.31 7.77 -7.82
CA LEU A 188 -1.22 7.64 -6.36
C LEU A 188 0.24 7.77 -5.89
N ALA A 189 1.19 7.05 -6.50
CA ALA A 189 2.59 7.11 -6.12
C ALA A 189 3.19 8.51 -6.35
N ALA A 190 2.85 9.18 -7.45
CA ALA A 190 3.26 10.56 -7.71
C ALA A 190 2.69 11.52 -6.66
N TYR A 191 1.43 11.34 -6.25
CA TYR A 191 0.84 12.10 -5.16
C TYR A 191 1.58 11.89 -3.84
N LEU A 192 1.88 10.63 -3.49
CA LEU A 192 2.65 10.31 -2.28
C LEU A 192 4.05 10.95 -2.30
N ALA A 193 4.73 10.95 -3.44
CA ALA A 193 6.06 11.55 -3.58
C ALA A 193 6.08 13.06 -3.30
N LEU A 194 4.93 13.73 -3.45
CA LEU A 194 4.80 15.17 -3.19
C LEU A 194 4.31 15.47 -1.77
N HIS A 195 3.43 14.64 -1.22
CA HIS A 195 2.64 14.97 -0.04
C HIS A 195 2.87 14.05 1.17
N SER A 196 3.55 12.90 1.02
CA SER A 196 3.85 12.01 2.14
C SER A 196 4.81 12.66 3.16
N PRO A 197 4.88 12.11 4.39
CA PRO A 197 5.75 12.66 5.44
C PRO A 197 7.22 12.77 5.06
N THR A 198 7.66 11.93 4.13
CA THR A 198 9.07 11.86 3.70
C THR A 198 9.32 12.42 2.31
N HIS A 199 8.30 12.95 1.64
CA HIS A 199 8.35 13.38 0.24
C HIS A 199 8.90 12.29 -0.71
N THR A 200 8.59 11.05 -0.41
CA THR A 200 8.85 9.86 -1.22
C THR A 200 7.62 8.97 -1.19
N GLY A 201 7.39 8.16 -2.20
CA GLY A 201 6.21 7.31 -2.20
C GLY A 201 6.34 6.12 -3.14
N ALA A 202 5.59 5.07 -2.83
CA ALA A 202 5.40 3.93 -3.73
C ALA A 202 4.01 3.32 -3.55
N VAL A 203 3.55 2.64 -4.59
CA VAL A 203 2.31 1.86 -4.56
C VAL A 203 2.63 0.45 -5.03
N ALA A 204 2.24 -0.53 -4.23
CA ALA A 204 2.29 -1.95 -4.56
C ALA A 204 0.87 -2.46 -4.78
N VAL A 205 0.61 -3.00 -5.97
CA VAL A 205 -0.67 -3.60 -6.34
C VAL A 205 -0.48 -5.10 -6.52
N SER A 206 -1.10 -5.89 -5.64
CA SER A 206 -0.99 -7.34 -5.69
C SER A 206 -2.03 -7.98 -6.61
N GLY A 207 -1.60 -9.02 -7.33
CA GLY A 207 -2.42 -9.79 -8.26
C GLY A 207 -1.75 -11.11 -8.64
N GLU A 208 -2.06 -11.64 -9.81
CA GLU A 208 -1.36 -12.79 -10.38
C GLU A 208 0.10 -12.43 -10.74
N VAL A 209 0.29 -11.23 -11.26
CA VAL A 209 1.57 -10.55 -11.42
C VAL A 209 1.47 -9.28 -10.60
N ASP A 210 2.29 -9.11 -9.58
CA ASP A 210 2.29 -7.90 -8.77
C ASP A 210 2.88 -6.72 -9.55
N LEU A 211 2.48 -5.51 -9.18
CA LEU A 211 2.98 -4.28 -9.75
C LEU A 211 3.46 -3.36 -8.63
N VAL A 212 4.64 -2.75 -8.81
CA VAL A 212 5.19 -1.76 -7.88
C VAL A 212 5.64 -0.53 -8.65
N THR A 213 5.27 0.66 -8.17
CA THR A 213 5.65 1.92 -8.81
C THR A 213 5.97 3.01 -7.79
N ASP A 214 6.93 3.89 -8.15
CA ASP A 214 7.23 5.13 -7.44
C ASP A 214 6.64 6.38 -8.15
N GLY A 215 5.76 6.16 -9.13
CA GLY A 215 5.20 7.21 -9.98
C GLY A 215 6.04 7.55 -11.21
N ARG A 216 7.24 6.94 -11.36
CA ARG A 216 8.15 7.14 -12.50
C ARG A 216 8.46 5.83 -13.22
N LEU A 217 8.78 4.82 -12.46
CA LEU A 217 9.08 3.47 -12.93
C LEU A 217 7.97 2.53 -12.49
N VAL A 218 7.63 1.59 -13.35
CA VAL A 218 6.63 0.56 -13.07
C VAL A 218 7.30 -0.81 -13.20
N TYR A 219 7.40 -1.53 -12.10
CA TYR A 219 7.95 -2.88 -12.05
C TYR A 219 6.82 -3.91 -12.04
N ARG A 220 6.96 -4.97 -12.80
CA ARG A 220 6.09 -6.15 -12.78
C ARG A 220 6.86 -7.31 -12.16
N LEU A 221 6.26 -7.94 -11.16
CA LEU A 221 6.86 -9.05 -10.42
C LEU A 221 6.01 -10.31 -10.65
N PRO A 222 6.38 -11.12 -11.63
CA PRO A 222 5.71 -12.41 -11.84
C PRO A 222 6.13 -13.37 -10.72
N GLY A 223 5.20 -14.17 -10.25
CA GLY A 223 5.47 -15.17 -9.20
C GLY A 223 4.28 -15.36 -8.29
N GLY A 224 4.55 -15.89 -7.10
CA GLY A 224 3.51 -16.19 -6.15
C GLY A 224 2.80 -17.51 -6.42
N SER A 225 1.67 -17.70 -5.78
CA SER A 225 0.90 -18.94 -5.87
C SER A 225 -0.59 -18.66 -5.71
N ALA A 226 -1.42 -19.29 -6.53
CA ALA A 226 -2.87 -19.28 -6.35
C ALA A 226 -3.32 -19.79 -4.97
N MET A 227 -2.47 -20.52 -4.25
CA MET A 227 -2.74 -20.92 -2.87
C MET A 227 -2.81 -19.74 -1.90
N MET A 228 -2.21 -18.60 -2.22
CA MET A 228 -2.29 -17.40 -1.39
C MET A 228 -3.73 -16.89 -1.25
N THR A 229 -4.60 -17.11 -2.23
CA THR A 229 -6.03 -16.78 -2.15
C THR A 229 -6.79 -17.63 -1.10
N LYS A 230 -6.21 -18.74 -0.64
CA LYS A 230 -6.78 -19.61 0.41
C LYS A 230 -6.31 -19.24 1.81
N ILE A 231 -5.47 -18.23 1.96
CA ILE A 231 -4.92 -17.77 3.23
C ILE A 231 -5.57 -16.43 3.58
N THR A 232 -6.43 -16.44 4.60
CA THR A 232 -7.01 -15.21 5.13
C THR A 232 -5.90 -14.31 5.68
N GLY A 233 -5.76 -13.11 5.13
CA GLY A 233 -4.76 -12.15 5.57
C GLY A 233 -3.41 -12.24 4.86
N ALA A 234 -3.29 -13.01 3.77
CA ALA A 234 -2.07 -13.02 2.96
C ALA A 234 -1.67 -11.59 2.55
N GLY A 235 -2.62 -10.80 2.04
CA GLY A 235 -2.39 -9.39 1.72
C GLY A 235 -2.04 -8.54 2.93
N CYS A 236 -2.76 -8.70 4.05
CA CYS A 236 -2.46 -7.95 5.27
C CYS A 236 -1.06 -8.27 5.82
N SER A 237 -0.63 -9.53 5.75
CA SER A 237 0.73 -9.91 6.18
C SER A 237 1.81 -9.27 5.29
N LEU A 238 1.56 -9.17 3.98
CA LEU A 238 2.45 -8.45 3.07
C LEU A 238 2.58 -6.97 3.45
N GLY A 239 1.48 -6.29 3.81
CA GLY A 239 1.52 -4.90 4.31
C GLY A 239 2.39 -4.74 5.57
N GLY A 240 2.30 -5.68 6.50
CA GLY A 240 3.18 -5.71 7.68
C GLY A 240 4.65 -5.92 7.34
N VAL A 241 4.96 -6.84 6.40
CA VAL A 241 6.32 -7.06 5.89
C VAL A 241 6.84 -5.82 5.18
N THR A 242 6.03 -5.19 4.33
CA THR A 242 6.38 -3.92 3.68
C THR A 242 6.77 -2.84 4.71
N ALA A 243 6.04 -2.70 5.81
CA ALA A 243 6.41 -1.77 6.88
C ALA A 243 7.77 -2.12 7.54
N THR A 244 8.07 -3.41 7.70
CA THR A 244 9.36 -3.86 8.22
C THR A 244 10.52 -3.44 7.30
N TYR A 245 10.35 -3.62 5.99
CA TYR A 245 11.36 -3.19 5.01
C TYR A 245 11.42 -1.67 4.85
N LEU A 246 10.28 -0.97 4.93
CA LEU A 246 10.21 0.49 4.85
C LEU A 246 11.00 1.17 5.97
N ALA A 247 11.15 0.50 7.11
CA ALA A 247 11.98 0.99 8.21
C ALA A 247 13.44 1.24 7.79
N VAL A 248 13.98 0.42 6.88
CA VAL A 248 15.41 0.37 6.53
C VAL A 248 15.72 0.59 5.05
N ALA A 249 14.70 0.77 4.22
CA ALA A 249 14.82 0.96 2.77
C ALA A 249 13.98 2.15 2.28
N ASP A 250 14.17 2.54 1.03
CA ASP A 250 13.28 3.47 0.36
C ASP A 250 11.93 2.79 -0.01
N PRO A 251 10.86 3.58 -0.27
CA PRO A 251 9.53 3.03 -0.48
C PRO A 251 9.43 2.03 -1.64
N LEU A 252 10.11 2.28 -2.76
CA LEU A 252 10.06 1.40 -3.93
C LEU A 252 10.66 0.03 -3.65
N VAL A 253 11.79 0.00 -2.94
CA VAL A 253 12.47 -1.26 -2.57
C VAL A 253 11.73 -2.01 -1.45
N ALA A 254 11.03 -1.28 -0.58
CA ALA A 254 10.25 -1.85 0.52
C ALA A 254 8.95 -2.51 0.05
N SER A 255 8.45 -2.09 -1.11
CA SER A 255 7.19 -2.53 -1.71
C SER A 255 7.37 -3.74 -2.59
#